data_63cf7b99b095523d3b18ba90acb03010
#
_entry.id   63cf7b99b095523d3b18ba90acb03010
#
_cell.length_a   1.000
_cell.length_b   1.000
_cell.length_c   1.000
_cell.angle_alpha   90.00
_cell.angle_beta   90.00
_cell.angle_gamma   90.00
#
_symmetry.space_group_name_H-M   'P 1'
#
loop_
_entity.id
_entity.type
_entity.pdbx_description
1 polymer ?
#
loop_
_entity_poly.entity_id
_entity_poly.type
_entity_poly.pdbx_seq_one_letter_code
_entity_poly.pdbx_strand_id
1 'polypeptide(L)'
;AVVVYLLLTLGIAVWFGRLQKNTEDFFVGGRRMPWFAVGLSILATLFSTLSYTGVPGEMIKQGITMFLGYLAIPFTFVVISYVWIPFFMRLKLTSAYEYLEQRFSYPVRLLGAVLFILLRLGWMSIVVFAASLALDQVTGGDVVWLYGPDLYWWIGAIGLVAAIYTAIGGIQAVIWVDVLQCVLLLSGVLMAIGYVVLVDGSGPVEW
;
A
#
# COMPACT_ATOMS: atom_id res chain seq x y z
N ALA A 1 -14.89 14.42 1.18
CA ALA A 1 -13.63 13.86 0.68
C ALA A 1 -13.67 12.32 0.64
N VAL A 2 -13.95 11.62 1.79
CA VAL A 2 -13.91 10.14 1.90
C VAL A 2 -14.85 9.45 0.91
N VAL A 3 -16.14 9.90 0.84
CA VAL A 3 -17.12 9.30 -0.07
C VAL A 3 -16.69 9.43 -1.54
N VAL A 4 -16.16 10.59 -1.93
CA VAL A 4 -15.65 10.81 -3.30
C VAL A 4 -14.49 9.86 -3.60
N TYR A 5 -13.57 9.71 -2.67
CA TYR A 5 -12.45 8.76 -2.80
C TYR A 5 -12.95 7.31 -2.97
N LEU A 6 -13.89 6.86 -2.15
CA LEU A 6 -14.48 5.53 -2.24
C LEU A 6 -15.21 5.31 -3.58
N LEU A 7 -15.95 6.30 -4.06
CA LEU A 7 -16.61 6.21 -5.38
C LEU A 7 -15.61 6.15 -6.53
N LEU A 8 -14.52 6.90 -6.45
CA LEU A 8 -13.45 6.85 -7.45
C LEU A 8 -12.75 5.48 -7.46
N THR A 9 -12.41 4.93 -6.29
CA THR A 9 -11.76 3.61 -6.20
C THR A 9 -12.67 2.50 -6.72
N LEU A 10 -13.95 2.51 -6.36
CA LEU A 10 -14.92 1.56 -6.90
C LEU A 10 -15.15 1.74 -8.41
N GLY A 11 -15.20 2.99 -8.89
CA GLY A 11 -15.30 3.30 -10.31
C GLY A 11 -14.12 2.75 -11.12
N ILE A 12 -12.89 2.93 -10.63
CA ILE A 12 -11.68 2.37 -11.21
C ILE A 12 -11.76 0.83 -11.21
N ALA A 13 -12.18 0.22 -10.10
CA ALA A 13 -12.29 -1.23 -10.00
C ALA A 13 -13.28 -1.81 -11.02
N VAL A 14 -14.46 -1.23 -11.14
CA VAL A 14 -15.49 -1.65 -12.10
C VAL A 14 -15.02 -1.43 -13.54
N TRP A 15 -14.35 -0.31 -13.82
CA TRP A 15 -13.82 -0.02 -15.14
C TRP A 15 -12.81 -1.08 -15.59
N PHE A 16 -11.79 -1.34 -14.78
CA PHE A 16 -10.77 -2.33 -15.11
C PHE A 16 -11.30 -3.76 -15.04
N GLY A 17 -12.21 -4.06 -14.11
CA GLY A 17 -12.87 -5.37 -14.04
C GLY A 17 -13.60 -5.75 -15.33
N ARG A 18 -14.21 -4.78 -16.03
CA ARG A 18 -14.85 -5.01 -17.33
C ARG A 18 -13.87 -5.24 -18.50
N LEU A 19 -12.63 -4.82 -18.36
CA LEU A 19 -11.60 -4.96 -19.39
C LEU A 19 -10.86 -6.30 -19.30
N GLN A 20 -10.98 -7.00 -18.20
CA GLN A 20 -10.29 -8.28 -17.98
C GLN A 20 -10.99 -9.40 -18.76
N LYS A 21 -10.19 -10.19 -19.49
CA LYS A 21 -10.69 -11.27 -20.33
C LYS A 21 -10.24 -12.66 -19.86
N ASN A 22 -9.15 -12.72 -19.11
CA ASN A 22 -8.53 -13.97 -18.69
C ASN A 22 -7.80 -13.82 -17.35
N THR A 23 -7.35 -14.94 -16.80
CA THR A 23 -6.65 -15.04 -15.52
C THR A 23 -5.32 -14.25 -15.53
N GLU A 24 -4.64 -14.18 -16.67
CA GLU A 24 -3.38 -13.42 -16.80
C GLU A 24 -3.63 -11.91 -16.68
N ASP A 25 -4.72 -11.40 -17.25
CA ASP A 25 -5.11 -9.99 -17.07
C ASP A 25 -5.40 -9.69 -15.61
N PHE A 26 -6.07 -10.61 -14.90
CA PHE A 26 -6.45 -10.43 -13.50
C PHE A 26 -5.24 -10.42 -12.54
N PHE A 27 -4.33 -11.39 -12.66
CA PHE A 27 -3.24 -11.57 -11.68
C PHE A 27 -1.95 -10.82 -12.02
N VAL A 28 -1.65 -10.60 -13.30
CA VAL A 28 -0.40 -9.96 -13.74
C VAL A 28 -0.61 -8.76 -14.67
N GLY A 29 -1.85 -8.29 -14.80
CA GLY A 29 -2.18 -7.10 -15.60
C GLY A 29 -1.91 -7.26 -17.09
N GLY A 30 -1.93 -8.52 -17.60
CA GLY A 30 -1.58 -8.84 -18.99
C GLY A 30 -0.13 -8.46 -19.36
N ARG A 31 0.73 -8.18 -18.39
CA ARG A 31 2.13 -7.72 -18.55
C ARG A 31 2.26 -6.43 -19.41
N ARG A 32 1.21 -5.60 -19.45
CA ARG A 32 1.12 -4.39 -20.28
C ARG A 32 1.04 -3.09 -19.48
N MET A 33 1.21 -3.17 -18.17
CA MET A 33 1.12 -1.99 -17.31
C MET A 33 2.28 -1.03 -17.58
N PRO A 34 2.01 0.29 -17.68
CA PRO A 34 3.06 1.27 -17.89
C PRO A 34 4.01 1.32 -16.68
N TRP A 35 5.29 1.42 -16.94
CA TRP A 35 6.35 1.37 -15.94
C TRP A 35 6.17 2.41 -14.82
N PHE A 36 5.72 3.62 -15.16
CA PHE A 36 5.52 4.68 -14.18
C PHE A 36 4.37 4.36 -13.21
N ALA A 37 3.27 3.73 -13.69
CA ALA A 37 2.15 3.36 -12.83
C ALA A 37 2.56 2.24 -11.85
N VAL A 38 3.33 1.26 -12.33
CA VAL A 38 3.89 0.21 -11.47
C VAL A 38 4.86 0.81 -10.44
N GLY A 39 5.72 1.74 -10.85
CA GLY A 39 6.64 2.43 -9.96
C GLY A 39 5.92 3.23 -8.87
N LEU A 40 4.88 4.00 -9.23
CA LEU A 40 4.06 4.74 -8.26
C LEU A 40 3.26 3.81 -7.34
N SER A 41 2.75 2.68 -7.84
CA SER A 41 2.07 1.67 -7.02
C SER A 41 3.03 1.05 -5.99
N ILE A 42 4.26 0.71 -6.40
CA ILE A 42 5.30 0.23 -5.46
C ILE A 42 5.60 1.31 -4.42
N LEU A 43 5.76 2.57 -4.83
CA LEU A 43 5.99 3.68 -3.92
C LEU A 43 4.83 3.84 -2.92
N ALA A 44 3.57 3.83 -3.38
CA ALA A 44 2.39 3.92 -2.53
C ALA A 44 2.29 2.75 -1.54
N THR A 45 2.68 1.54 -1.96
CA THR A 45 2.70 0.36 -1.09
C THR A 45 3.77 0.47 0.01
N LEU A 46 4.93 1.04 -0.30
CA LEU A 46 6.03 1.25 0.65
C LEU A 46 5.74 2.46 1.57
N PHE A 47 5.22 3.53 1.00
CA PHE A 47 4.80 4.74 1.71
C PHE A 47 3.31 4.67 2.05
N SER A 48 2.97 3.84 3.01
CA SER A 48 1.59 3.71 3.47
C SER A 48 1.16 4.91 4.35
N THR A 49 -0.15 5.03 4.60
CA THR A 49 -0.71 5.99 5.55
C THR A 49 -0.07 5.85 6.95
N LEU A 50 0.31 4.63 7.36
CA LEU A 50 1.04 4.38 8.60
C LEU A 50 2.43 5.03 8.60
N SER A 51 3.15 4.99 7.48
CA SER A 51 4.43 5.67 7.35
C SER A 51 4.26 7.18 7.44
N TYR A 52 3.21 7.71 6.79
CA TYR A 52 2.91 9.14 6.78
C TYR A 52 2.59 9.71 8.18
N THR A 53 1.85 8.96 8.99
CA THR A 53 1.45 9.40 10.35
C THR A 53 2.45 8.99 11.42
N GLY A 54 3.07 7.82 11.31
CA GLY A 54 3.93 7.23 12.33
C GLY A 54 5.38 7.70 12.25
N VAL A 55 5.96 7.78 11.03
CA VAL A 55 7.39 8.11 10.87
C VAL A 55 7.76 9.48 11.45
N PRO A 56 7.00 10.57 11.23
CA PRO A 56 7.32 11.86 11.85
C PRO A 56 7.33 11.79 13.38
N GLY A 57 6.36 11.11 13.98
CA GLY A 57 6.30 10.93 15.43
C GLY A 57 7.48 10.14 15.99
N GLU A 58 7.92 9.10 15.32
CA GLU A 58 9.09 8.32 15.71
C GLU A 58 10.40 9.11 15.49
N MET A 59 10.49 9.92 14.42
CA MET A 59 11.64 10.78 14.18
C MET A 59 11.80 11.85 15.28
N ILE A 60 10.70 12.38 15.81
CA ILE A 60 10.74 13.33 16.95
C ILE A 60 11.28 12.63 18.20
N LYS A 61 10.92 11.35 18.44
CA LYS A 61 11.34 10.58 19.62
C LYS A 61 12.78 10.08 19.52
N GLN A 62 13.18 9.55 18.37
CA GLN A 62 14.46 8.84 18.18
C GLN A 62 15.52 9.68 17.45
N GLY A 63 15.13 10.85 16.98
CA GLY A 63 16.01 11.74 16.24
C GLY A 63 16.43 11.19 14.88
N ILE A 64 17.51 11.74 14.32
CA ILE A 64 18.01 11.45 12.98
C ILE A 64 18.50 10.00 12.81
N THR A 65 18.69 9.27 13.91
CA THR A 65 19.20 7.88 13.90
C THR A 65 18.27 6.96 13.08
N MET A 66 16.95 7.21 13.12
CA MET A 66 15.99 6.45 12.33
C MET A 66 16.18 6.66 10.82
N PHE A 67 16.61 7.86 10.41
CA PHE A 67 16.87 8.18 9.00
C PHE A 67 18.03 7.36 8.41
N LEU A 68 18.99 6.93 9.24
CA LEU A 68 20.10 6.08 8.78
C LEU A 68 19.61 4.75 8.20
N GLY A 69 18.48 4.21 8.71
CA GLY A 69 17.85 3.02 8.14
C GLY A 69 17.38 3.20 6.70
N TYR A 70 16.93 4.41 6.34
CA TYR A 70 16.48 4.72 4.98
C TYR A 70 17.64 4.81 3.96
N LEU A 71 18.89 5.03 4.41
CA LEU A 71 20.06 5.00 3.54
C LEU A 71 20.30 3.61 2.91
N ALA A 72 19.77 2.54 3.49
CA ALA A 72 19.85 1.20 2.90
C ALA A 72 18.94 1.03 1.66
N ILE A 73 17.91 1.87 1.50
CA ILE A 73 16.93 1.75 0.41
C ILE A 73 17.58 1.82 -0.98
N PRO A 74 18.44 2.80 -1.31
CA PRO A 74 19.09 2.86 -2.62
C PRO A 74 19.88 1.59 -2.96
N PHE A 75 20.61 1.02 -1.98
CA PHE A 75 21.34 -0.21 -2.18
C PHE A 75 20.42 -1.41 -2.44
N THR A 76 19.33 -1.49 -1.69
CA THR A 76 18.29 -2.51 -1.88
C THR A 76 17.68 -2.40 -3.28
N PHE A 77 17.39 -1.19 -3.76
CA PHE A 77 16.90 -0.95 -5.12
C PHE A 77 17.84 -1.44 -6.20
N VAL A 78 19.14 -1.22 -6.05
CA VAL A 78 20.16 -1.73 -7.00
C VAL A 78 20.11 -3.26 -7.06
N VAL A 79 20.12 -3.94 -5.92
CA VAL A 79 20.04 -5.41 -5.86
C VAL A 79 18.74 -5.93 -6.47
N ILE A 80 17.61 -5.34 -6.13
CA ILE A 80 16.31 -5.74 -6.67
C ILE A 80 16.27 -5.55 -8.19
N SER A 81 16.71 -4.39 -8.68
CA SER A 81 16.62 -4.05 -10.11
C SER A 81 17.54 -4.88 -11.00
N TYR A 82 18.73 -5.17 -10.55
CA TYR A 82 19.74 -5.86 -11.38
C TYR A 82 19.82 -7.38 -11.14
N VAL A 83 19.36 -7.86 -9.98
CA VAL A 83 19.45 -9.29 -9.64
C VAL A 83 18.07 -9.92 -9.61
N TRP A 84 17.16 -9.43 -8.75
CA TRP A 84 15.88 -10.09 -8.51
C TRP A 84 14.91 -9.96 -9.68
N ILE A 85 14.69 -8.76 -10.19
CA ILE A 85 13.74 -8.53 -11.28
C ILE A 85 14.16 -9.31 -12.55
N PRO A 86 15.39 -9.22 -13.06
CA PRO A 86 15.80 -9.99 -14.24
C PRO A 86 15.70 -11.50 -14.03
N PHE A 87 16.01 -11.99 -12.83
CA PHE A 87 15.89 -13.41 -12.50
C PHE A 87 14.43 -13.90 -12.63
N PHE A 88 13.48 -13.25 -11.94
CA PHE A 88 12.08 -13.65 -12.00
C PHE A 88 11.43 -13.43 -13.37
N MET A 89 11.81 -12.36 -14.08
CA MET A 89 11.28 -12.09 -15.42
C MET A 89 11.66 -13.18 -16.45
N ARG A 90 12.81 -13.80 -16.29
CA ARG A 90 13.24 -14.92 -17.17
C ARG A 90 12.42 -16.19 -16.94
N LEU A 91 11.93 -16.40 -15.74
CA LEU A 91 11.18 -17.61 -15.37
C LEU A 91 9.73 -17.61 -15.89
N LYS A 92 9.18 -16.45 -16.29
CA LYS A 92 7.80 -16.28 -16.78
C LYS A 92 6.72 -16.88 -15.86
N LEU A 93 6.97 -16.86 -14.56
CA LEU A 93 6.08 -17.41 -13.53
C LEU A 93 4.94 -16.44 -13.22
N THR A 94 3.81 -16.98 -12.76
CA THR A 94 2.69 -16.18 -12.25
C THR A 94 2.91 -15.80 -10.79
N SER A 95 3.65 -16.62 -10.05
CA SER A 95 3.92 -16.43 -8.62
C SER A 95 5.32 -16.94 -8.27
N ALA A 96 6.00 -16.27 -7.32
CA ALA A 96 7.28 -16.72 -6.81
C ALA A 96 7.23 -18.13 -6.17
N TYR A 97 6.06 -18.53 -5.67
CA TYR A 97 5.86 -19.86 -5.08
C TYR A 97 5.84 -20.99 -6.12
N GLU A 98 5.50 -20.67 -7.37
CA GLU A 98 5.59 -21.60 -8.49
C GLU A 98 7.06 -22.03 -8.76
N TYR A 99 8.01 -21.10 -8.54
CA TYR A 99 9.42 -21.43 -8.58
C TYR A 99 9.81 -22.46 -7.51
N LEU A 100 9.24 -22.37 -6.30
CA LEU A 100 9.51 -23.36 -5.25
C LEU A 100 9.01 -24.76 -5.63
N GLU A 101 7.88 -24.84 -6.32
CA GLU A 101 7.37 -26.13 -6.84
C GLU A 101 8.30 -26.71 -7.90
N GLN A 102 8.73 -25.90 -8.88
CA GLN A 102 9.61 -26.36 -9.96
C GLN A 102 10.99 -26.75 -9.46
N ARG A 103 11.50 -26.08 -8.41
CA ARG A 103 12.84 -26.32 -7.87
C ARG A 103 12.91 -27.43 -6.84
N PHE A 104 11.87 -27.60 -6.03
CA PHE A 104 11.83 -28.52 -4.91
C PHE A 104 10.67 -29.50 -5.03
N SER A 105 9.46 -29.09 -4.64
CA SER A 105 8.26 -29.95 -4.68
C SER A 105 7.00 -29.16 -4.36
N TYR A 106 5.84 -29.73 -4.66
CA TYR A 106 4.53 -29.17 -4.31
C TYR A 106 4.34 -28.89 -2.80
N PRO A 107 4.73 -29.77 -1.84
CA PRO A 107 4.63 -29.44 -0.41
C PRO A 107 5.40 -28.21 0.01
N VAL A 108 6.59 -27.98 -0.59
CA VAL A 108 7.40 -26.76 -0.29
C VAL A 108 6.69 -25.50 -0.81
N ARG A 109 6.08 -25.56 -2.00
CA ARG A 109 5.23 -24.46 -2.51
C ARG A 109 4.08 -24.19 -1.57
N LEU A 110 3.36 -25.25 -1.13
CA LEU A 110 2.21 -25.13 -0.24
C LEU A 110 2.60 -24.50 1.10
N LEU A 111 3.68 -24.95 1.70
CA LEU A 111 4.21 -24.39 2.94
C LEU A 111 4.54 -22.90 2.79
N GLY A 112 5.28 -22.52 1.74
CA GLY A 112 5.61 -21.12 1.46
C GLY A 112 4.37 -20.25 1.26
N ALA A 113 3.37 -20.74 0.53
CA ALA A 113 2.12 -20.03 0.30
C ALA A 113 1.30 -19.85 1.61
N VAL A 114 1.20 -20.88 2.44
CA VAL A 114 0.51 -20.80 3.73
C VAL A 114 1.18 -19.80 4.67
N LEU A 115 2.51 -19.87 4.80
CA LEU A 115 3.26 -18.95 5.64
C LEU A 115 3.08 -17.49 5.16
N PHE A 116 3.13 -17.26 3.85
CA PHE A 116 2.87 -15.94 3.30
C PHE A 116 1.46 -15.44 3.58
N ILE A 117 0.44 -16.28 3.40
CA ILE A 117 -0.95 -15.90 3.67
C ILE A 117 -1.12 -15.52 5.13
N LEU A 118 -0.59 -16.29 6.07
CA LEU A 118 -0.66 -16.01 7.50
C LEU A 118 0.04 -14.69 7.85
N LEU A 119 1.25 -14.47 7.34
CA LEU A 119 1.98 -13.22 7.51
C LEU A 119 1.19 -12.03 6.94
N ARG A 120 0.62 -12.20 5.74
CA ARG A 120 -0.13 -11.13 5.07
C ARG A 120 -1.42 -10.79 5.78
N LEU A 121 -2.15 -11.78 6.28
CA LEU A 121 -3.35 -11.57 7.10
C LEU A 121 -3.03 -10.80 8.38
N GLY A 122 -1.95 -11.16 9.08
CA GLY A 122 -1.49 -10.42 10.26
C GLY A 122 -1.15 -8.96 9.93
N TRP A 123 -0.41 -8.73 8.85
CA TRP A 123 -0.07 -7.37 8.42
C TRP A 123 -1.31 -6.56 8.01
N MET A 124 -2.21 -7.14 7.22
CA MET A 124 -3.46 -6.47 6.81
C MET A 124 -4.33 -6.09 8.00
N SER A 125 -4.39 -6.94 9.02
CA SER A 125 -5.14 -6.65 10.26
C SER A 125 -4.61 -5.39 10.95
N ILE A 126 -3.29 -5.22 11.04
CA ILE A 126 -2.65 -4.03 11.61
C ILE A 126 -2.98 -2.77 10.78
N VAL A 127 -2.89 -2.88 9.45
CA VAL A 127 -3.16 -1.74 8.55
C VAL A 127 -4.62 -1.30 8.63
N VAL A 128 -5.56 -2.25 8.58
CA VAL A 128 -7.00 -1.95 8.67
C VAL A 128 -7.34 -1.36 10.04
N PHE A 129 -6.78 -1.92 11.12
CA PHE A 129 -6.96 -1.40 12.48
C PHE A 129 -6.47 0.04 12.62
N ALA A 130 -5.26 0.35 12.14
CA ALA A 130 -4.71 1.69 12.20
C ALA A 130 -5.50 2.72 11.37
N ALA A 131 -5.96 2.32 10.16
CA ALA A 131 -6.81 3.18 9.35
C ALA A 131 -8.18 3.44 10.02
N SER A 132 -8.72 2.43 10.69
CA SER A 132 -9.98 2.54 11.44
C SER A 132 -9.86 3.48 12.64
N LEU A 133 -8.75 3.40 13.37
CA LEU A 133 -8.44 4.34 14.46
C LEU A 133 -8.36 5.78 13.97
N ALA A 134 -7.70 6.01 12.83
CA ALA A 134 -7.59 7.36 12.27
C ALA A 134 -8.97 7.91 11.86
N LEU A 135 -9.84 7.10 11.29
CA LEU A 135 -11.21 7.50 10.94
C LEU A 135 -12.07 7.76 12.17
N ASP A 136 -11.97 6.91 13.18
CA ASP A 136 -12.68 7.06 14.43
C ASP A 136 -12.35 8.40 15.11
N GLN A 137 -11.07 8.76 15.17
CA GLN A 137 -10.62 10.05 15.68
C GLN A 137 -11.16 11.25 14.88
N VAL A 138 -11.16 11.16 13.56
CA VAL A 138 -11.65 12.25 12.68
C VAL A 138 -13.16 12.41 12.77
N THR A 139 -13.90 11.34 13.05
CA THR A 139 -15.37 11.36 13.18
C THR A 139 -15.87 11.71 14.59
N GLY A 140 -14.97 11.98 15.53
CA GLY A 140 -15.30 12.40 16.89
C GLY A 140 -15.47 11.25 17.86
N GLY A 141 -14.94 10.08 17.55
CA GLY A 141 -14.85 8.96 18.48
C GLY A 141 -13.93 9.27 19.66
N ASP A 142 -14.34 8.88 20.86
CA ASP A 142 -13.54 9.04 22.07
C ASP A 142 -12.36 8.04 22.04
N VAL A 143 -11.15 8.55 21.92
CA VAL A 143 -9.89 7.77 21.93
C VAL A 143 -9.73 6.90 23.18
N VAL A 144 -10.48 7.21 24.24
CA VAL A 144 -10.44 6.51 25.55
C VAL A 144 -10.99 5.09 25.46
N TRP A 145 -11.82 4.79 24.48
CA TRP A 145 -12.45 3.48 24.29
C TRP A 145 -11.84 2.74 23.10
N LEU A 146 -10.66 2.18 23.27
CA LEU A 146 -9.95 1.37 22.26
C LEU A 146 -10.80 0.20 21.70
N TYR A 147 -11.96 -0.06 22.27
CA TYR A 147 -12.89 -1.13 21.93
C TYR A 147 -14.33 -0.65 21.80
N GLY A 148 -14.55 0.63 21.43
CA GLY A 148 -15.90 1.15 21.18
C GLY A 148 -16.57 0.45 19.98
N PRO A 149 -17.90 0.31 19.97
CA PRO A 149 -18.63 -0.34 18.87
C PRO A 149 -18.37 0.33 17.53
N ASP A 150 -18.07 1.63 17.50
CA ASP A 150 -17.83 2.40 16.29
C ASP A 150 -16.55 1.98 15.56
N LEU A 151 -15.49 1.62 16.29
CA LEU A 151 -14.25 1.12 15.73
C LEU A 151 -14.45 -0.18 14.93
N TYR A 152 -15.26 -1.11 15.42
CA TYR A 152 -15.55 -2.36 14.72
C TYR A 152 -16.33 -2.11 13.41
N TRP A 153 -17.19 -1.11 13.37
CA TRP A 153 -17.88 -0.71 12.14
C TRP A 153 -16.88 -0.18 11.11
N TRP A 154 -15.92 0.64 11.50
CA TRP A 154 -14.88 1.14 10.61
C TRP A 154 -13.97 0.02 10.10
N ILE A 155 -13.57 -0.91 10.96
CA ILE A 155 -12.79 -2.10 10.56
C ILE A 155 -13.55 -2.91 9.51
N GLY A 156 -14.82 -3.20 9.76
CA GLY A 156 -15.67 -3.94 8.83
C GLY A 156 -15.87 -3.21 7.50
N ALA A 157 -16.17 -1.92 7.54
CA ALA A 157 -16.42 -1.11 6.36
C ALA A 157 -15.16 -0.98 5.47
N ILE A 158 -13.99 -0.65 6.05
CA ILE A 158 -12.73 -0.53 5.32
C ILE A 158 -12.33 -1.88 4.73
N GLY A 159 -12.36 -2.95 5.53
CA GLY A 159 -12.00 -4.29 5.08
C GLY A 159 -12.91 -4.79 3.95
N LEU A 160 -14.22 -4.58 4.06
CA LEU A 160 -15.20 -4.97 3.05
C LEU A 160 -14.99 -4.20 1.74
N VAL A 161 -14.84 -2.89 1.80
CA VAL A 161 -14.62 -2.05 0.61
C VAL A 161 -13.31 -2.44 -0.07
N ALA A 162 -12.23 -2.64 0.69
CA ALA A 162 -10.94 -3.08 0.16
C ALA A 162 -11.05 -4.46 -0.53
N ALA A 163 -11.74 -5.41 0.08
CA ALA A 163 -11.97 -6.72 -0.51
C ALA A 163 -12.79 -6.65 -1.80
N ILE A 164 -13.86 -5.86 -1.82
CA ILE A 164 -14.74 -5.70 -2.99
C ILE A 164 -13.99 -5.09 -4.18
N TYR A 165 -13.31 -3.95 -3.99
CA TYR A 165 -12.66 -3.32 -5.14
C TYR A 165 -11.50 -4.15 -5.69
N THR A 166 -10.76 -4.86 -4.82
CA THR A 166 -9.67 -5.75 -5.22
C THR A 166 -10.20 -6.97 -5.97
N ALA A 167 -11.28 -7.59 -5.48
CA ALA A 167 -11.88 -8.77 -6.11
C ALA A 167 -12.50 -8.47 -7.48
N ILE A 168 -13.06 -7.26 -7.68
CA ILE A 168 -13.66 -6.86 -8.96
C ILE A 168 -12.59 -6.42 -9.95
N GLY A 169 -11.62 -5.63 -9.51
CA GLY A 169 -10.71 -4.90 -10.40
C GLY A 169 -9.40 -5.62 -10.70
N GLY A 170 -9.03 -6.65 -9.95
CA GLY A 170 -7.74 -7.35 -10.10
C GLY A 170 -6.54 -6.41 -9.93
N ILE A 171 -5.36 -6.87 -10.37
CA ILE A 171 -4.10 -6.15 -10.19
C ILE A 171 -4.05 -4.78 -10.91
N GLN A 172 -4.71 -4.66 -12.07
CA GLN A 172 -4.73 -3.41 -12.83
C GLN A 172 -5.43 -2.30 -12.06
N ALA A 173 -6.59 -2.60 -11.48
CA ALA A 173 -7.32 -1.64 -10.66
C ALA A 173 -6.53 -1.25 -9.41
N VAL A 174 -5.89 -2.22 -8.74
CA VAL A 174 -5.05 -1.96 -7.57
C VAL A 174 -3.94 -0.98 -7.91
N ILE A 175 -3.19 -1.22 -9.01
CA ILE A 175 -2.11 -0.33 -9.44
C ILE A 175 -2.61 1.11 -9.69
N TRP A 176 -3.76 1.29 -10.35
CA TRP A 176 -4.29 2.63 -10.61
C TRP A 176 -4.87 3.31 -9.37
N VAL A 177 -5.46 2.55 -8.45
CA VAL A 177 -5.87 3.05 -7.13
C VAL A 177 -4.65 3.50 -6.32
N ASP A 178 -3.56 2.74 -6.37
CA ASP A 178 -2.30 3.12 -5.72
C ASP A 178 -1.69 4.40 -6.32
N VAL A 179 -1.76 4.57 -7.65
CA VAL A 179 -1.36 5.83 -8.31
C VAL A 179 -2.17 7.00 -7.78
N LEU A 180 -3.50 6.86 -7.71
CA LEU A 180 -4.38 7.89 -7.14
C LEU A 180 -4.00 8.19 -5.68
N GLN A 181 -3.78 7.16 -4.89
CA GLN A 181 -3.38 7.29 -3.49
C GLN A 181 -2.02 7.97 -3.34
N CYS A 182 -1.04 7.63 -4.18
CA CYS A 182 0.27 8.26 -4.20
C CYS A 182 0.16 9.77 -4.48
N VAL A 183 -0.64 10.16 -5.47
CA VAL A 183 -0.90 11.58 -5.78
C VAL A 183 -1.54 12.30 -4.61
N LEU A 184 -2.52 11.68 -3.94
CA LEU A 184 -3.18 12.26 -2.77
C LEU A 184 -2.21 12.42 -1.59
N LEU A 185 -1.38 11.42 -1.31
CA LEU A 185 -0.38 11.48 -0.25
C LEU A 185 0.64 12.60 -0.51
N LEU A 186 1.19 12.68 -1.72
CA LEU A 186 2.14 13.73 -2.10
C LEU A 186 1.51 15.13 -2.04
N SER A 187 0.26 15.27 -2.52
CA SER A 187 -0.44 16.55 -2.42
C SER A 187 -0.67 16.96 -0.97
N GLY A 188 -0.97 16.01 -0.08
CA GLY A 188 -1.11 16.24 1.36
C GLY A 188 0.18 16.77 2.00
N VAL A 189 1.33 16.17 1.65
CA VAL A 189 2.65 16.66 2.10
C VAL A 189 2.90 18.09 1.62
N LEU A 190 2.68 18.34 0.32
CA LEU A 190 2.90 19.68 -0.25
C LEU A 190 1.99 20.73 0.38
N MET A 191 0.73 20.38 0.65
CA MET A 191 -0.22 21.27 1.35
C MET A 191 0.23 21.54 2.79
N ALA A 192 0.72 20.53 3.51
CA ALA A 192 1.22 20.69 4.88
C ALA A 192 2.45 21.62 4.92
N ILE A 193 3.42 21.39 4.02
CA ILE A 193 4.60 22.26 3.89
C ILE A 193 4.19 23.68 3.52
N GLY A 194 3.29 23.83 2.53
CA GLY A 194 2.79 25.13 2.12
C GLY A 194 2.07 25.87 3.24
N TYR A 195 1.29 25.16 4.05
CA TYR A 195 0.62 25.75 5.21
C TYR A 195 1.63 26.29 6.24
N VAL A 196 2.64 25.52 6.61
CA VAL A 196 3.66 25.94 7.57
C VAL A 196 4.42 27.17 7.05
N VAL A 197 4.86 27.14 5.78
CA VAL A 197 5.58 28.28 5.18
C VAL A 197 4.73 29.55 5.12
N LEU A 198 3.44 29.43 4.81
CA LEU A 198 2.55 30.58 4.64
C LEU A 198 2.01 31.13 5.96
N VAL A 199 1.78 30.28 6.96
CA VAL A 199 1.15 30.68 8.23
C VAL A 199 2.19 31.05 9.28
N ASP A 200 3.25 30.25 9.43
CA ASP A 200 4.30 30.51 10.42
C ASP A 200 5.40 31.44 9.89
N GLY A 201 5.43 31.69 8.57
CA GLY A 201 6.45 32.53 7.94
C GLY A 201 7.87 31.95 8.03
N SER A 202 8.01 30.74 8.60
CA SER A 202 9.29 30.05 8.73
C SER A 202 9.65 29.33 7.44
N GLY A 203 10.82 29.64 6.89
CA GLY A 203 11.36 28.95 5.72
C GLY A 203 12.01 27.61 6.10
N PRO A 204 12.25 26.72 5.09
CA PRO A 204 12.90 25.40 5.33
C PRO A 204 14.29 25.51 5.98
N VAL A 205 14.90 26.68 6.01
CA VAL A 205 16.20 26.96 6.62
C VAL A 205 16.09 27.20 8.14
N GLU A 206 14.89 27.46 8.63
CA GLU A 206 14.61 27.76 10.04
C GLU A 206 14.09 26.54 10.81
N TRP A 207 13.89 25.44 10.12
CA TRP A 207 13.48 24.13 10.67
C TRP A 207 14.74 23.28 10.89
#